data_ffc8792e21c28a1958f2e48c09bbdf6b
#
_entry.id   ffc8792e21c28a1958f2e48c09bbdf6b
#
_cell.length_a   1.000
_cell.length_b   1.000
_cell.length_c   1.000
_cell.angle_alpha   90.00
_cell.angle_beta   90.00
_cell.angle_gamma   90.00
#
_symmetry.space_group_name_H-M   'P 1'
#
loop_
_entity.id
_entity.type
_entity.pdbx_description
1 polymer ?
#
loop_
_entity_poly.entity_id
_entity_poly.type
_entity_poly.pdbx_seq_one_letter_code
_entity_poly.pdbx_strand_id
1 'polypeptide(L)'
;LFLINSVTDEIGVASLKSYSYVKKNQVIASIKAIPFAINKEILKKVVKTSNNCFKVFPFLKKNVHLIQSRNQNTLEKVLEKTVITTKKRLLNCGITKIIEKVCDHEIKSLSSEIQESINENADLILVFGASAICDKNDVVPKSLKKNNGKILRLGMPVEPGNLILLGEIKNANKKISFIGMPGCARSPKENGVDWILWRIFCGLG
;
A
#
# COMPACT_ATOMS: atom_id res chain seq x y z
N LEU A 1 -18.48 -13.36 -5.64
CA LEU A 1 -19.61 -13.68 -4.75
C LEU A 1 -20.97 -13.50 -5.41
N PHE A 2 -21.21 -12.38 -6.08
CA PHE A 2 -22.46 -12.15 -6.79
C PHE A 2 -22.84 -13.34 -7.70
N LEU A 3 -21.89 -13.80 -8.53
CA LEU A 3 -22.10 -14.96 -9.42
C LEU A 3 -22.42 -16.25 -8.67
N ILE A 4 -21.89 -16.48 -7.49
CA ILE A 4 -22.18 -17.67 -6.68
C ILE A 4 -23.59 -17.58 -6.14
N ASN A 5 -23.94 -16.46 -5.52
CA ASN A 5 -25.25 -16.25 -4.92
C ASN A 5 -26.38 -16.13 -5.96
N SER A 6 -26.05 -15.89 -7.25
CA SER A 6 -27.05 -15.88 -8.34
C SER A 6 -27.36 -17.27 -8.91
N VAL A 7 -26.61 -18.32 -8.50
CA VAL A 7 -26.89 -19.71 -8.96
C VAL A 7 -28.13 -20.27 -8.31
N THR A 8 -28.34 -19.98 -7.02
CA THR A 8 -29.46 -20.50 -6.22
C THR A 8 -29.65 -19.66 -4.95
N ASP A 9 -30.88 -19.59 -4.47
CA ASP A 9 -31.21 -19.02 -3.17
C ASP A 9 -31.02 -20.02 -2.00
N GLU A 10 -30.70 -21.28 -2.32
CA GLU A 10 -30.52 -22.33 -1.31
C GLU A 10 -29.16 -22.26 -0.61
N ILE A 11 -28.18 -21.57 -1.20
CA ILE A 11 -26.83 -21.42 -0.65
C ILE A 11 -26.45 -19.93 -0.63
N GLY A 12 -26.25 -19.42 0.58
CA GLY A 12 -25.77 -18.05 0.78
C GLY A 12 -24.26 -18.02 1.09
N VAL A 13 -23.51 -17.19 0.37
CA VAL A 13 -22.09 -16.94 0.61
C VAL A 13 -21.85 -15.45 0.90
N ALA A 14 -21.27 -15.18 2.05
CA ALA A 14 -20.82 -13.84 2.45
C ALA A 14 -19.32 -13.85 2.70
N SER A 15 -18.63 -12.76 2.39
CA SER A 15 -17.17 -12.66 2.62
C SER A 15 -16.75 -11.26 2.98
N LEU A 16 -15.50 -11.13 3.42
CA LEU A 16 -14.81 -9.86 3.51
C LEU A 16 -14.73 -9.20 2.13
N LYS A 17 -14.56 -7.87 2.12
CA LYS A 17 -14.33 -7.11 0.88
C LYS A 17 -13.04 -7.57 0.21
N SER A 18 -12.99 -7.49 -1.13
CA SER A 18 -11.75 -7.75 -1.89
C SER A 18 -10.62 -6.86 -1.38
N TYR A 19 -9.40 -7.42 -1.37
CA TYR A 19 -8.19 -6.76 -0.89
C TYR A 19 -8.18 -6.36 0.59
N SER A 20 -9.02 -7.00 1.42
CA SER A 20 -8.95 -6.84 2.87
C SER A 20 -7.68 -7.44 3.43
N TYR A 21 -7.03 -6.73 4.35
CA TYR A 21 -6.00 -7.31 5.19
C TYR A 21 -6.60 -8.40 6.07
N VAL A 22 -5.95 -9.56 6.13
CA VAL A 22 -6.42 -10.70 6.93
C VAL A 22 -5.30 -11.28 7.79
N LYS A 23 -5.66 -11.78 8.95
CA LYS A 23 -4.75 -12.41 9.91
C LYS A 23 -4.93 -13.93 9.92
N LYS A 24 -3.93 -14.65 10.44
CA LYS A 24 -4.05 -16.08 10.71
C LYS A 24 -5.30 -16.36 11.56
N ASN A 25 -6.05 -17.39 11.20
CA ASN A 25 -7.28 -17.84 11.87
C ASN A 25 -8.46 -16.85 11.78
N GLN A 26 -8.38 -15.82 10.95
CA GLN A 26 -9.52 -14.93 10.71
C GLN A 26 -10.50 -15.58 9.74
N VAL A 27 -11.80 -15.52 10.08
CA VAL A 27 -12.87 -15.93 9.18
C VAL A 27 -12.93 -14.96 7.99
N ILE A 28 -12.76 -15.46 6.78
CA ILE A 28 -12.77 -14.66 5.54
C ILE A 28 -14.09 -14.76 4.79
N ALA A 29 -14.83 -15.85 5.01
CA ALA A 29 -16.14 -16.06 4.39
C ALA A 29 -17.00 -16.95 5.28
N SER A 30 -18.31 -16.83 5.13
CA SER A 30 -19.32 -17.71 5.71
C SER A 30 -20.18 -18.28 4.60
N ILE A 31 -20.46 -19.57 4.67
CA ILE A 31 -21.31 -20.26 3.72
C ILE A 31 -22.43 -20.93 4.52
N LYS A 32 -23.67 -20.75 4.09
CA LYS A 32 -24.87 -21.36 4.69
C LYS A 32 -25.69 -22.09 3.65
N ALA A 33 -26.02 -23.33 3.92
CA ALA A 33 -27.13 -24.02 3.28
C ALA A 33 -28.44 -23.61 4.01
N ILE A 34 -29.44 -23.16 3.29
CA ILE A 34 -30.71 -22.68 3.85
C ILE A 34 -31.65 -23.88 4.10
N PRO A 35 -31.87 -24.80 3.13
CA PRO A 35 -32.68 -25.97 3.33
C PRO A 35 -31.88 -27.10 4.01
N PHE A 36 -32.58 -28.08 4.57
CA PHE A 36 -31.96 -29.29 5.15
C PHE A 36 -31.29 -30.22 4.12
N ALA A 37 -31.70 -30.10 2.84
CA ALA A 37 -31.13 -30.84 1.72
C ALA A 37 -31.06 -29.97 0.48
N ILE A 38 -30.01 -30.12 -0.31
CA ILE A 38 -29.78 -29.36 -1.55
C ILE A 38 -29.66 -30.36 -2.70
N ASN A 39 -30.24 -30.04 -3.84
CA ASN A 39 -30.14 -30.83 -5.05
C ASN A 39 -28.66 -30.94 -5.49
N LYS A 40 -28.21 -32.17 -5.80
CA LYS A 40 -26.83 -32.46 -6.20
C LYS A 40 -26.36 -31.68 -7.41
N GLU A 41 -27.24 -31.43 -8.40
CA GLU A 41 -26.88 -30.69 -9.61
C GLU A 41 -26.72 -29.18 -9.31
N ILE A 42 -27.53 -28.63 -8.42
CA ILE A 42 -27.37 -27.25 -7.93
C ILE A 42 -26.03 -27.12 -7.21
N LEU A 43 -25.71 -28.03 -6.30
CA LEU A 43 -24.45 -28.03 -5.59
C LEU A 43 -23.23 -28.08 -6.54
N LYS A 44 -23.28 -28.96 -7.57
CA LYS A 44 -22.23 -29.02 -8.59
C LYS A 44 -22.06 -27.69 -9.33
N LYS A 45 -23.14 -27.01 -9.69
CA LYS A 45 -23.10 -25.68 -10.34
C LYS A 45 -22.45 -24.65 -9.42
N VAL A 46 -22.84 -24.59 -8.16
CA VAL A 46 -22.28 -23.68 -7.18
C VAL A 46 -20.77 -23.92 -7.00
N VAL A 47 -20.35 -25.18 -6.82
CA VAL A 47 -18.93 -25.54 -6.68
C VAL A 47 -18.13 -25.15 -7.93
N LYS A 48 -18.66 -25.39 -9.13
CA LYS A 48 -18.00 -24.99 -10.38
C LYS A 48 -17.85 -23.46 -10.48
N THR A 49 -18.91 -22.71 -10.12
CA THR A 49 -18.91 -21.24 -10.16
C THR A 49 -17.99 -20.64 -9.09
N SER A 50 -17.81 -21.31 -7.94
CA SER A 50 -16.98 -20.84 -6.83
C SER A 50 -15.50 -21.16 -6.99
N ASN A 51 -15.08 -21.85 -8.03
CA ASN A 51 -13.69 -22.25 -8.23
C ASN A 51 -12.77 -21.00 -8.24
N ASN A 52 -11.74 -21.02 -7.38
CA ASN A 52 -10.77 -19.92 -7.22
C ASN A 52 -11.37 -18.54 -6.83
N CYS A 53 -12.56 -18.48 -6.22
CA CYS A 53 -13.18 -17.22 -5.83
C CYS A 53 -12.49 -16.53 -4.65
N PHE A 54 -11.72 -17.26 -3.84
CA PHE A 54 -10.92 -16.75 -2.74
C PHE A 54 -9.43 -16.98 -2.98
N LYS A 55 -8.65 -15.91 -2.87
CA LYS A 55 -7.18 -15.98 -2.93
C LYS A 55 -6.60 -15.20 -1.77
N VAL A 56 -5.58 -15.74 -1.12
CA VAL A 56 -4.81 -15.05 -0.08
C VAL A 56 -3.39 -14.87 -0.60
N PHE A 57 -2.91 -13.64 -0.57
CA PHE A 57 -1.56 -13.29 -1.00
C PHE A 57 -0.71 -12.99 0.22
N PRO A 58 0.44 -13.67 0.40
CA PRO A 58 1.36 -13.36 1.48
C PRO A 58 2.09 -12.05 1.20
N PHE A 59 2.48 -11.35 2.24
CA PHE A 59 3.36 -10.20 2.12
C PHE A 59 4.79 -10.65 1.79
N LEU A 60 5.36 -10.05 0.78
CA LEU A 60 6.73 -10.27 0.32
C LEU A 60 7.70 -9.38 1.09
N LYS A 61 8.86 -9.92 1.45
CA LYS A 61 9.94 -9.13 2.03
C LYS A 61 10.44 -8.12 1.00
N LYS A 62 10.58 -6.86 1.43
CA LYS A 62 11.07 -5.76 0.60
C LYS A 62 12.06 -4.91 1.38
N ASN A 63 13.05 -4.37 0.67
CA ASN A 63 13.95 -3.35 1.21
C ASN A 63 13.24 -1.99 1.12
N VAL A 64 12.88 -1.44 2.28
CA VAL A 64 12.09 -0.21 2.38
C VAL A 64 12.95 0.93 2.89
N HIS A 65 12.96 2.04 2.16
CA HIS A 65 13.62 3.27 2.54
C HIS A 65 12.57 4.33 2.89
N LEU A 66 12.75 4.97 4.02
CA LEU A 66 11.94 6.09 4.49
C LEU A 66 12.77 7.36 4.43
N ILE A 67 12.41 8.27 3.55
CA ILE A 67 13.04 9.58 3.44
C ILE A 67 12.08 10.62 4.00
N GLN A 68 12.56 11.46 4.90
CA GLN A 68 11.81 12.60 5.42
C GLN A 68 12.54 13.89 5.01
N SER A 69 11.87 14.76 4.28
CA SER A 69 12.43 16.09 4.05
C SER A 69 11.89 17.08 5.07
N ARG A 70 12.78 17.95 5.55
CA ARG A 70 12.50 18.95 6.59
C ARG A 70 12.80 20.37 6.10
N ASN A 71 12.14 21.34 6.69
CA ASN A 71 12.48 22.75 6.63
C ASN A 71 12.94 23.24 8.02
N GLN A 72 13.34 24.49 8.13
CA GLN A 72 13.82 25.09 9.37
C GLN A 72 12.83 24.99 10.56
N ASN A 73 11.53 24.92 10.25
CA ASN A 73 10.47 24.88 11.27
C ASN A 73 10.01 23.44 11.59
N THR A 74 10.61 22.42 10.98
CA THR A 74 10.23 21.03 11.24
C THR A 74 10.79 20.57 12.57
N LEU A 75 9.90 20.27 13.52
CA LEU A 75 10.27 19.79 14.83
C LEU A 75 10.79 18.35 14.77
N GLU A 76 11.90 18.05 15.45
CA GLU A 76 12.48 16.70 15.52
C GLU A 76 11.46 15.65 15.99
N LYS A 77 10.64 15.98 16.98
CA LYS A 77 9.56 15.14 17.48
C LYS A 77 8.57 14.69 16.38
N VAL A 78 8.37 15.49 15.33
CA VAL A 78 7.51 15.12 14.20
C VAL A 78 8.20 14.04 13.35
N LEU A 79 9.51 14.17 13.13
CA LEU A 79 10.30 13.20 12.38
C LEU A 79 10.33 11.86 13.13
N GLU A 80 10.63 11.85 14.41
CA GLU A 80 10.61 10.65 15.27
C GLU A 80 9.26 9.94 15.28
N LYS A 81 8.18 10.70 15.48
CA LYS A 81 6.80 10.17 15.45
C LYS A 81 6.47 9.56 14.10
N THR A 82 6.92 10.17 13.01
CA THR A 82 6.73 9.65 11.64
C THR A 82 7.41 8.30 11.47
N VAL A 83 8.66 8.17 11.95
CA VAL A 83 9.40 6.90 11.94
C VAL A 83 8.66 5.82 12.71
N ILE A 84 8.28 6.10 13.97
CA ILE A 84 7.59 5.15 14.84
C ILE A 84 6.28 4.66 14.18
N THR A 85 5.49 5.59 13.66
CA THR A 85 4.21 5.26 13.00
C THR A 85 4.43 4.44 11.73
N THR A 86 5.41 4.80 10.91
CA THR A 86 5.74 4.08 9.68
C THR A 86 6.26 2.68 9.98
N LYS A 87 7.17 2.53 10.94
CA LYS A 87 7.64 1.20 11.40
C LYS A 87 6.49 0.31 11.85
N LYS A 88 5.54 0.85 12.62
CA LYS A 88 4.37 0.09 13.06
C LYS A 88 3.49 -0.38 11.91
N ARG A 89 3.27 0.44 10.87
CA ARG A 89 2.53 0.06 9.65
C ARG A 89 3.24 -1.07 8.91
N LEU A 90 4.54 -0.92 8.70
CA LEU A 90 5.37 -1.86 7.97
C LEU A 90 5.52 -3.20 8.71
N LEU A 91 5.58 -3.16 10.04
CA LEU A 91 5.60 -4.37 10.86
C LEU A 91 4.36 -5.24 10.66
N ASN A 92 3.18 -4.64 10.48
CA ASN A 92 1.95 -5.37 10.12
C ASN A 92 2.06 -6.10 8.77
N CYS A 93 2.97 -5.65 7.90
CA CYS A 93 3.28 -6.31 6.63
C CYS A 93 4.52 -7.22 6.71
N GLY A 94 5.04 -7.49 7.91
CA GLY A 94 6.21 -8.34 8.11
C GLY A 94 7.55 -7.67 7.79
N ILE A 95 7.58 -6.35 7.60
CA ILE A 95 8.81 -5.58 7.37
C ILE A 95 9.34 -5.09 8.72
N THR A 96 10.47 -5.62 9.14
CA THR A 96 11.07 -5.34 10.46
C THR A 96 12.20 -4.31 10.42
N LYS A 97 12.81 -4.11 9.25
CA LYS A 97 13.91 -3.17 9.06
C LYS A 97 13.57 -2.17 7.97
N ILE A 98 13.87 -0.91 8.22
CA ILE A 98 13.80 0.18 7.24
C ILE A 98 15.10 0.98 7.30
N ILE A 99 15.48 1.56 6.18
CA ILE A 99 16.57 2.52 6.11
C ILE A 99 15.95 3.91 6.21
N GLU A 100 16.39 4.69 7.17
CA GLU A 100 15.87 6.01 7.48
C GLU A 100 16.82 7.09 6.99
N LYS A 101 16.30 8.09 6.29
CA LYS A 101 17.06 9.21 5.77
C LYS A 101 16.31 10.51 6.05
N VAL A 102 17.06 11.57 6.32
CA VAL A 102 16.52 12.92 6.52
C VAL A 102 17.32 13.88 5.66
N CYS A 103 16.63 14.78 4.95
CA CYS A 103 17.27 15.78 4.10
C CYS A 103 16.51 17.11 4.17
N ASP A 104 17.06 18.16 3.58
CA ASP A 104 16.36 19.42 3.43
C ASP A 104 15.24 19.32 2.38
N HIS A 105 14.18 20.10 2.56
CA HIS A 105 13.03 20.11 1.65
C HIS A 105 13.33 20.87 0.36
N GLU A 106 14.34 20.41 -0.34
CA GLU A 106 14.82 20.95 -1.61
C GLU A 106 14.94 19.84 -2.65
N ILE A 107 14.72 20.20 -3.93
CA ILE A 107 14.77 19.23 -5.03
C ILE A 107 16.16 18.56 -5.11
N LYS A 108 17.25 19.33 -4.90
CA LYS A 108 18.62 18.80 -4.98
C LYS A 108 18.88 17.78 -3.87
N SER A 109 18.60 18.13 -2.61
CA SER A 109 18.82 17.30 -1.43
C SER A 109 17.97 16.03 -1.48
N LEU A 110 16.67 16.16 -1.73
CA LEU A 110 15.77 15.02 -1.82
C LEU A 110 16.10 14.09 -3.01
N SER A 111 16.51 14.66 -4.16
CA SER A 111 16.94 13.83 -5.31
C SER A 111 18.20 13.04 -5.00
N SER A 112 19.13 13.58 -4.22
CA SER A 112 20.34 12.86 -3.78
C SER A 112 19.98 11.65 -2.93
N GLU A 113 19.09 11.81 -1.95
CA GLU A 113 18.66 10.70 -1.07
C GLU A 113 17.87 9.62 -1.83
N ILE A 114 17.07 10.03 -2.82
CA ILE A 114 16.39 9.08 -3.70
C ILE A 114 17.42 8.29 -4.51
N GLN A 115 18.43 8.95 -5.11
CA GLN A 115 19.48 8.29 -5.87
C GLN A 115 20.30 7.32 -5.01
N GLU A 116 20.63 7.71 -3.79
CA GLU A 116 21.31 6.83 -2.84
C GLU A 116 20.45 5.61 -2.49
N SER A 117 19.16 5.80 -2.23
CA SER A 117 18.23 4.69 -1.99
C SER A 117 18.14 3.72 -3.18
N ILE A 118 18.22 4.23 -4.41
CA ILE A 118 18.30 3.40 -5.62
C ILE A 118 19.59 2.57 -5.62
N ASN A 119 20.73 3.19 -5.31
CA ASN A 119 22.04 2.53 -5.25
C ASN A 119 22.11 1.45 -4.15
N GLU A 120 21.41 1.68 -3.05
CA GLU A 120 21.25 0.73 -1.93
C GLU A 120 20.16 -0.33 -2.17
N ASN A 121 19.73 -0.50 -3.42
CA ASN A 121 18.79 -1.53 -3.85
C ASN A 121 17.41 -1.48 -3.15
N ALA A 122 16.86 -0.29 -2.88
CA ALA A 122 15.49 -0.16 -2.40
C ALA A 122 14.49 -0.91 -3.30
N ASP A 123 13.46 -1.50 -2.72
CA ASP A 123 12.28 -2.02 -3.42
C ASP A 123 11.11 -1.03 -3.34
N LEU A 124 11.08 -0.26 -2.26
CA LEU A 124 10.06 0.73 -1.98
C LEU A 124 10.71 1.95 -1.31
N ILE A 125 10.46 3.13 -1.87
CA ILE A 125 10.86 4.41 -1.30
C ILE A 125 9.61 5.15 -0.84
N LEU A 126 9.55 5.46 0.45
CA LEU A 126 8.51 6.25 1.10
C LEU A 126 9.07 7.64 1.39
N VAL A 127 8.41 8.68 0.91
CA VAL A 127 8.87 10.06 1.11
C VAL A 127 7.82 10.88 1.84
N PHE A 128 8.15 11.38 3.04
CA PHE A 128 7.39 12.42 3.71
C PHE A 128 7.98 13.79 3.39
N GLY A 129 7.24 14.61 2.68
CA GLY A 129 7.60 16.02 2.47
C GLY A 129 7.41 16.87 3.74
N ALA A 130 8.15 17.98 3.86
CA ALA A 130 7.88 19.00 4.87
C ALA A 130 6.54 19.72 4.61
N SER A 131 6.08 19.71 3.36
CA SER A 131 4.76 20.19 2.94
C SER A 131 3.91 19.07 2.35
N ALA A 132 2.60 19.29 2.26
CA ALA A 132 1.70 18.41 1.52
C ALA A 132 2.04 18.42 0.02
N ILE A 133 1.80 17.30 -0.67
CA ILE A 133 2.01 17.17 -2.12
C ILE A 133 0.71 17.58 -2.81
N CYS A 134 0.63 18.85 -3.23
CA CYS A 134 -0.59 19.42 -3.81
C CYS A 134 -0.60 19.35 -5.35
N ASP A 135 0.56 19.47 -5.99
CA ASP A 135 0.66 19.47 -7.44
C ASP A 135 1.96 18.81 -7.97
N LYS A 136 2.04 18.67 -9.31
CA LYS A 136 3.17 18.02 -9.99
C LYS A 136 4.47 18.85 -9.95
N ASN A 137 4.42 20.10 -9.49
CA ASN A 137 5.55 21.02 -9.43
C ASN A 137 6.17 21.08 -8.03
N ASP A 138 5.55 20.45 -7.03
CA ASP A 138 6.10 20.36 -5.69
C ASP A 138 7.46 19.64 -5.66
N VAL A 139 8.16 19.80 -4.55
CA VAL A 139 9.52 19.26 -4.35
C VAL A 139 9.56 17.73 -4.56
N VAL A 140 8.62 16.98 -3.98
CA VAL A 140 8.62 15.52 -4.03
C VAL A 140 8.39 14.99 -5.46
N PRO A 141 7.37 15.43 -6.22
CA PRO A 141 7.19 15.04 -7.62
C PRO A 141 8.37 15.42 -8.52
N LYS A 142 8.95 16.62 -8.34
CA LYS A 142 10.12 17.05 -9.13
C LYS A 142 11.36 16.22 -8.82
N SER A 143 11.59 15.88 -7.55
CA SER A 143 12.72 15.03 -7.14
C SER A 143 12.59 13.61 -7.69
N LEU A 144 11.38 13.05 -7.72
CA LEU A 144 11.12 11.77 -8.38
C LEU A 144 11.46 11.83 -9.87
N LYS A 145 10.99 12.85 -10.59
CA LYS A 145 11.28 13.02 -12.03
C LYS A 145 12.77 13.20 -12.31
N LYS A 146 13.49 13.92 -11.45
CA LYS A 146 14.93 14.13 -11.58
C LYS A 146 15.74 12.82 -11.49
N ASN A 147 15.19 11.80 -10.82
CA ASN A 147 15.73 10.45 -10.75
C ASN A 147 15.10 9.51 -11.81
N ASN A 148 14.68 10.04 -12.94
CA ASN A 148 14.04 9.28 -14.03
C ASN A 148 12.79 8.49 -13.58
N GLY A 149 12.17 8.92 -12.48
CA GLY A 149 10.96 8.31 -11.97
C GLY A 149 9.72 8.80 -12.72
N LYS A 150 8.76 7.90 -12.88
CA LYS A 150 7.46 8.18 -13.50
C LYS A 150 6.40 8.36 -12.42
N ILE A 151 5.65 9.45 -12.48
CA ILE A 151 4.44 9.63 -11.68
C ILE A 151 3.33 8.78 -12.32
N LEU A 152 2.81 7.83 -11.58
CA LEU A 152 1.69 6.99 -12.00
C LEU A 152 0.36 7.64 -11.64
N ARG A 153 0.28 8.20 -10.43
CA ARG A 153 -0.91 8.87 -9.94
C ARG A 153 -0.56 9.94 -8.91
N LEU A 154 -1.26 11.05 -8.97
CA LEU A 154 -1.27 12.08 -7.94
C LEU A 154 -2.70 12.19 -7.41
N GLY A 155 -2.84 11.99 -6.12
CA GLY A 155 -4.13 11.97 -5.42
C GLY A 155 -4.92 10.66 -5.56
N MET A 156 -5.74 10.40 -4.54
CA MET A 156 -6.63 9.25 -4.45
C MET A 156 -7.98 9.69 -3.86
N PRO A 157 -9.13 9.19 -4.37
CA PRO A 157 -10.46 9.58 -3.88
C PRO A 157 -10.79 8.88 -2.55
N VAL A 158 -10.01 9.16 -1.51
CA VAL A 158 -10.17 8.62 -0.16
C VAL A 158 -9.74 9.65 0.87
N GLU A 159 -10.45 9.69 1.99
CA GLU A 159 -10.10 10.52 3.15
C GLU A 159 -10.16 9.65 4.42
N PRO A 160 -9.08 9.57 5.21
CA PRO A 160 -7.76 10.18 4.99
C PRO A 160 -6.91 9.41 3.96
N GLY A 161 -5.96 10.12 3.30
CA GLY A 161 -5.01 9.53 2.35
C GLY A 161 -5.08 10.11 0.93
N ASN A 162 -5.88 11.15 0.71
CA ASN A 162 -6.13 11.74 -0.61
C ASN A 162 -4.88 12.33 -1.28
N LEU A 163 -4.00 13.05 -0.56
CA LEU A 163 -2.79 13.70 -1.10
C LEU A 163 -1.59 12.75 -1.19
N ILE A 164 -1.80 11.57 -1.75
CA ILE A 164 -0.75 10.59 -2.01
C ILE A 164 -0.19 10.76 -3.42
N LEU A 165 1.12 10.55 -3.58
CA LEU A 165 1.76 10.39 -4.89
C LEU A 165 2.21 8.95 -5.05
N LEU A 166 1.80 8.32 -6.14
CA LEU A 166 2.30 7.02 -6.55
C LEU A 166 3.21 7.18 -7.75
N GLY A 167 4.37 6.57 -7.68
CA GLY A 167 5.36 6.59 -8.73
C GLY A 167 6.15 5.31 -8.82
N GLU A 168 6.97 5.23 -9.83
CA GLU A 168 7.92 4.14 -10.05
C GLU A 168 9.23 4.68 -10.59
N ILE A 169 10.32 4.02 -10.23
CA ILE A 169 11.65 4.27 -10.78
C ILE A 169 12.12 2.95 -11.41
N LYS A 170 12.62 3.03 -12.63
CA LYS A 170 13.24 1.88 -13.31
C LYS A 170 14.75 1.98 -13.17
N ASN A 171 15.37 0.99 -12.55
CA ASN A 171 16.81 0.88 -12.41
C ASN A 171 17.27 -0.47 -12.98
N ALA A 172 17.90 -0.43 -14.15
CA ALA A 172 18.24 -1.64 -14.91
C ALA A 172 17.02 -2.56 -15.09
N ASN A 173 17.05 -3.74 -14.50
CA ASN A 173 15.96 -4.72 -14.57
C ASN A 173 15.01 -4.66 -13.37
N LYS A 174 15.18 -3.69 -12.47
CA LYS A 174 14.39 -3.56 -11.25
C LYS A 174 13.42 -2.40 -11.34
N LYS A 175 12.18 -2.66 -10.90
CA LYS A 175 11.15 -1.64 -10.68
C LYS A 175 11.09 -1.32 -9.19
N ILE A 176 11.35 -0.08 -8.83
CA ILE A 176 11.27 0.45 -7.48
C ILE A 176 9.95 1.20 -7.33
N SER A 177 9.13 0.82 -6.37
CA SER A 177 7.91 1.54 -6.06
C SER A 177 8.24 2.81 -5.29
N PHE A 178 7.56 3.91 -5.61
CA PHE A 178 7.74 5.20 -4.94
C PHE A 178 6.41 5.70 -4.42
N ILE A 179 6.38 6.11 -3.15
CA ILE A 179 5.19 6.72 -2.53
C ILE A 179 5.58 8.05 -1.90
N GLY A 180 5.01 9.13 -2.43
CA GLY A 180 4.95 10.40 -1.71
C GLY A 180 3.82 10.31 -0.68
N MET A 181 4.19 10.31 0.59
CA MET A 181 3.30 10.05 1.71
C MET A 181 2.46 11.29 2.05
N PRO A 182 1.14 11.16 2.20
CA PRO A 182 0.30 12.26 2.66
C PRO A 182 0.55 12.56 4.14
N GLY A 183 0.36 13.81 4.55
CA GLY A 183 0.57 14.23 5.94
C GLY A 183 -0.23 13.43 6.97
N CYS A 184 -1.44 13.02 6.64
CA CYS A 184 -2.30 12.20 7.51
C CYS A 184 -1.74 10.79 7.80
N ALA A 185 -0.79 10.30 6.99
CA ALA A 185 -0.11 9.03 7.24
C ALA A 185 0.85 9.08 8.45
N ARG A 186 1.12 10.26 9.01
CA ARG A 186 1.80 10.42 10.31
C ARG A 186 0.92 9.99 11.50
N SER A 187 -0.39 9.81 11.29
CA SER A 187 -1.31 9.24 12.28
C SER A 187 -1.26 7.71 12.24
N PRO A 188 -1.39 7.00 13.38
CA PRO A 188 -1.44 5.54 13.41
C PRO A 188 -2.75 4.94 12.91
N LYS A 189 -3.79 5.75 12.66
CA LYS A 189 -5.07 5.29 12.13
C LYS A 189 -4.91 4.76 10.71
N GLU A 190 -5.63 3.69 10.39
CA GLU A 190 -5.71 3.17 9.01
C GLU A 190 -6.19 4.24 8.05
N ASN A 191 -5.58 4.31 6.88
CA ASN A 191 -5.93 5.24 5.81
C ASN A 191 -5.58 4.65 4.44
N GLY A 192 -5.84 5.40 3.38
CA GLY A 192 -5.62 4.96 2.01
C GLY A 192 -4.20 4.47 1.70
N VAL A 193 -3.19 4.96 2.43
CA VAL A 193 -1.80 4.50 2.27
C VAL A 193 -1.66 3.03 2.68
N ASP A 194 -2.36 2.58 3.73
CA ASP A 194 -2.30 1.20 4.18
C ASP A 194 -2.77 0.24 3.09
N TRP A 195 -3.83 0.60 2.38
CA TRP A 195 -4.37 -0.21 1.28
C TRP A 195 -3.41 -0.31 0.09
N ILE A 196 -2.66 0.74 -0.18
CA ILE A 196 -1.62 0.75 -1.22
C ILE A 196 -0.43 -0.11 -0.78
N LEU A 197 0.03 0.05 0.46
CA LEU A 197 1.14 -0.73 1.01
C LEU A 197 0.83 -2.24 0.97
N TRP A 198 -0.37 -2.65 1.38
CA TRP A 198 -0.77 -4.07 1.33
C TRP A 198 -0.69 -4.64 -0.09
N ARG A 199 -1.14 -3.90 -1.09
CA ARG A 199 -1.06 -4.34 -2.50
C ARG A 199 0.38 -4.43 -2.99
N ILE A 200 1.20 -3.42 -2.72
CA ILE A 200 2.63 -3.41 -3.09
C ILE A 200 3.36 -4.59 -2.44
N PHE A 201 3.10 -4.86 -1.16
CA PHE A 201 3.74 -5.99 -0.47
C PHE A 201 3.22 -7.36 -0.94
N CYS A 202 2.01 -7.44 -1.46
CA CYS A 202 1.49 -8.66 -2.09
C CYS A 202 1.91 -8.80 -3.57
N GLY A 203 2.65 -7.86 -4.14
CA GLY A 203 2.98 -7.86 -5.57
C GLY A 203 1.78 -7.60 -6.49
N LEU A 204 0.73 -6.99 -5.97
CA LEU A 204 -0.50 -6.62 -6.69
C LEU A 204 -0.40 -5.13 -7.07
N GLY A 205 0.43 -4.79 -8.01
CA GLY A 205 0.71 -3.41 -8.38
C GLY A 205 0.34 -3.06 -9.80
#